data_9a1b6c09d87cf89be9d3560576ab0051
#
_entry.id   9a1b6c09d87cf89be9d3560576ab0051
#
_cell.length_a   1.000
_cell.length_b   1.000
_cell.length_c   1.000
_cell.angle_alpha   90.00
_cell.angle_beta   90.00
_cell.angle_gamma   90.00
#
_symmetry.space_group_name_H-M   'P 1'
#
loop_
_entity.id
_entity.type
_entity.pdbx_description
1 polymer ?
#
loop_
_entity_poly.entity_id
_entity_poly.type
_entity_poly.pdbx_seq_one_letter_code
_entity_poly.pdbx_strand_id
1 'polypeptide(L)'
;MIRNKDIAKIWVYNAGIDRTWQDKAYGVRKVNDLNEQIMFNKQGEIVLFLTGPDDIVFLTEKPDKEFLEDIKKFGYKDCQMIILPNEKNTISEYLFEHRDILKNINQEKLYIYIPYILSIFDEKICESLNLNIYGSNADMVKIINDKMNARKIMEQLSLPIVDGYLCNSRESLLKAHDLLVQKGCHKFAIKEPYNSAGKGVYFIRDDKQFASFARMMRFSKDESFEISIEQWLENKRDINYQIEISEDGNVELIAITEQIISVTSYKGTIYPARLSSTEVEMYEKYAQIIGKKLFDLGYRGLVGIDSMINENGEIIPAIEFNARLNQSSFYLPIMEFFAQKNRNTLIRSYDIQTNDRLDYKRLKRLLKQKQIYY
;
A
#
# COMPACT_ATOMS: atom_id res chain seq x y z
N MET A 1 7.04 -16.37 3.56
CA MET A 1 6.72 -17.07 2.28
C MET A 1 7.24 -16.29 1.06
N ILE A 2 7.03 -14.99 0.96
CA ILE A 2 7.54 -14.15 -0.16
C ILE A 2 9.07 -14.24 -0.30
N ARG A 3 9.79 -14.28 0.82
CA ARG A 3 11.26 -14.36 0.85
C ARG A 3 11.85 -15.76 0.61
N ASN A 4 11.01 -16.80 0.54
CA ASN A 4 11.49 -18.14 0.23
C ASN A 4 11.94 -18.21 -1.24
N LYS A 5 13.25 -18.43 -1.47
CA LYS A 5 13.87 -18.47 -2.80
C LYS A 5 13.75 -19.84 -3.49
N ASP A 6 13.32 -20.86 -2.75
CA ASP A 6 13.23 -22.23 -3.25
C ASP A 6 11.92 -22.50 -4.05
N ILE A 7 10.95 -21.58 -3.93
CA ILE A 7 9.66 -21.68 -4.62
C ILE A 7 9.57 -20.56 -5.65
N ALA A 8 9.31 -20.91 -6.89
CA ALA A 8 9.10 -19.98 -7.98
C ALA A 8 7.78 -19.19 -7.81
N LYS A 9 7.75 -17.96 -8.27
CA LYS A 9 6.63 -17.05 -8.08
C LYS A 9 6.12 -16.52 -9.39
N ILE A 10 4.82 -16.30 -9.44
CA ILE A 10 4.14 -15.56 -10.51
C ILE A 10 3.73 -14.21 -9.93
N TRP A 11 4.39 -13.16 -10.35
CA TRP A 11 4.17 -11.81 -9.85
C TRP A 11 3.21 -11.03 -10.72
N VAL A 12 2.18 -10.45 -10.11
CA VAL A 12 1.16 -9.65 -10.79
C VAL A 12 1.00 -8.29 -10.09
N TYR A 13 1.44 -7.24 -10.75
CA TYR A 13 1.27 -5.87 -10.25
C TYR A 13 -0.06 -5.30 -10.74
N ASN A 14 -1.11 -5.46 -9.95
CA ASN A 14 -2.49 -5.09 -10.28
C ASN A 14 -2.98 -3.86 -9.50
N ALA A 15 -2.14 -2.84 -9.34
CA ALA A 15 -2.53 -1.60 -8.65
C ALA A 15 -3.80 -0.99 -9.25
N GLY A 16 -4.66 -0.43 -8.39
CA GLY A 16 -5.93 0.18 -8.77
C GLY A 16 -7.17 -0.65 -8.46
N ILE A 17 -7.03 -1.91 -8.04
CA ILE A 17 -8.14 -2.79 -7.61
C ILE A 17 -8.94 -2.15 -6.47
N ASP A 18 -8.28 -1.57 -5.49
CA ASP A 18 -8.88 -0.90 -4.32
C ASP A 18 -9.84 0.25 -4.67
N ARG A 19 -9.73 0.81 -5.87
CA ARG A 19 -10.63 1.87 -6.37
C ARG A 19 -12.02 1.36 -6.73
N THR A 20 -12.16 0.06 -6.95
CA THR A 20 -13.45 -0.58 -7.29
C THR A 20 -14.25 -0.95 -6.04
N TRP A 21 -13.66 -0.88 -4.85
CA TRP A 21 -14.28 -1.37 -3.63
C TRP A 21 -15.33 -0.43 -3.04
N GLN A 22 -15.21 0.87 -3.27
CA GLN A 22 -16.18 1.85 -2.79
C GLN A 22 -17.26 2.07 -3.85
N ASP A 23 -18.54 2.05 -3.43
CA ASP A 23 -19.63 2.48 -4.27
C ASP A 23 -19.48 3.96 -4.66
N LYS A 24 -19.50 4.22 -5.96
CA LYS A 24 -19.35 5.58 -6.52
C LYS A 24 -20.52 6.51 -6.19
N ALA A 25 -21.62 5.97 -5.67
CA ALA A 25 -22.76 6.75 -5.21
C ALA A 25 -22.46 7.54 -3.94
N TYR A 26 -21.52 7.05 -3.10
CA TYR A 26 -21.18 7.60 -1.78
C TYR A 26 -19.81 8.27 -1.76
N GLY A 27 -19.56 9.05 -0.71
CA GLY A 27 -18.33 9.81 -0.56
C GLY A 27 -18.30 11.11 -1.36
N VAL A 28 -17.12 11.69 -1.51
CA VAL A 28 -16.91 12.85 -2.37
C VAL A 28 -16.85 12.42 -3.83
N ARG A 29 -17.56 13.14 -4.70
CA ARG A 29 -17.56 12.85 -6.14
C ARG A 29 -16.13 12.97 -6.70
N LYS A 30 -15.64 11.88 -7.29
CA LYS A 30 -14.31 11.81 -7.91
C LYS A 30 -14.42 11.98 -9.42
N VAL A 31 -13.47 12.71 -10.00
CA VAL A 31 -13.31 12.74 -11.45
C VAL A 31 -12.47 11.50 -11.82
N ASN A 32 -13.03 10.62 -12.66
CA ASN A 32 -12.28 9.46 -13.15
C ASN A 32 -11.28 9.93 -14.22
N ASP A 33 -10.01 9.75 -13.97
CA ASP A 33 -9.00 9.80 -15.02
C ASP A 33 -8.94 8.43 -15.70
N LEU A 34 -9.45 8.37 -16.93
CA LEU A 34 -9.51 7.14 -17.73
C LEU A 34 -8.12 6.57 -18.07
N ASN A 35 -7.06 7.38 -17.96
CA ASN A 35 -5.70 6.98 -18.27
C ASN A 35 -4.91 6.55 -17.03
N GLU A 36 -5.45 6.76 -15.84
CA GLU A 36 -4.74 6.46 -14.59
C GLU A 36 -4.40 4.97 -14.45
N GLN A 37 -5.28 4.06 -14.91
CA GLN A 37 -4.98 2.62 -14.88
C GLN A 37 -3.82 2.27 -15.82
N ILE A 38 -3.75 2.87 -17.00
CA ILE A 38 -2.64 2.71 -17.93
C ILE A 38 -1.31 3.12 -17.27
N MET A 39 -1.32 4.18 -16.47
CA MET A 39 -0.13 4.62 -15.73
C MET A 39 0.23 3.65 -14.60
N PHE A 40 -0.74 3.11 -13.88
CA PHE A 40 -0.47 2.10 -12.85
C PHE A 40 0.12 0.82 -13.42
N ASN A 41 -0.43 0.32 -14.52
CA ASN A 41 0.07 -0.90 -15.17
C ASN A 41 1.55 -0.78 -15.58
N LYS A 42 2.02 0.42 -15.92
CA LYS A 42 3.42 0.69 -16.25
C LYS A 42 4.38 0.62 -15.05
N GLN A 43 3.86 0.74 -13.82
CA GLN A 43 4.69 0.68 -12.62
C GLN A 43 5.10 -0.74 -12.24
N GLY A 44 4.65 -1.76 -12.97
CA GLY A 44 4.95 -3.16 -12.67
C GLY A 44 6.45 -3.51 -12.62
N GLU A 45 7.32 -2.71 -13.25
CA GLU A 45 8.78 -2.90 -13.17
C GLU A 45 9.33 -2.88 -11.74
N ILE A 46 8.63 -2.26 -10.79
CA ILE A 46 9.05 -2.23 -9.38
C ILE A 46 9.15 -3.63 -8.77
N VAL A 47 8.38 -4.59 -9.27
CA VAL A 47 8.37 -5.98 -8.81
C VAL A 47 9.73 -6.65 -9.03
N LEU A 48 10.49 -6.22 -10.04
CA LEU A 48 11.78 -6.82 -10.40
C LEU A 48 12.80 -6.82 -9.26
N PHE A 49 12.68 -5.90 -8.30
CA PHE A 49 13.53 -5.92 -7.11
C PHE A 49 13.28 -7.09 -6.16
N LEU A 50 12.12 -7.79 -6.30
CA LEU A 50 11.75 -8.94 -5.47
C LEU A 50 11.96 -10.29 -6.19
N THR A 51 12.19 -10.29 -7.50
CA THR A 51 12.18 -11.51 -8.31
C THR A 51 13.42 -12.38 -8.14
N GLY A 52 13.21 -13.67 -8.26
CA GLY A 52 14.24 -14.69 -8.42
C GLY A 52 14.37 -15.17 -9.88
N PRO A 53 15.39 -15.99 -10.20
CA PRO A 53 15.67 -16.42 -11.57
C PRO A 53 14.58 -17.29 -12.18
N ASP A 54 13.81 -17.95 -11.32
CA ASP A 54 12.76 -18.89 -11.73
C ASP A 54 11.37 -18.26 -11.73
N ASP A 55 11.29 -16.98 -11.38
CA ASP A 55 10.03 -16.26 -11.28
C ASP A 55 9.52 -15.80 -12.65
N ILE A 56 8.20 -15.58 -12.71
CA ILE A 56 7.51 -15.00 -13.86
C ILE A 56 6.93 -13.65 -13.44
N VAL A 57 7.10 -12.65 -14.28
CA VAL A 57 6.57 -11.30 -14.06
C VAL A 57 5.77 -10.86 -15.26
N PHE A 58 4.56 -10.35 -15.03
CA PHE A 58 3.75 -9.72 -16.05
C PHE A 58 4.00 -8.20 -16.06
N LEU A 59 4.37 -7.69 -17.24
CA LEU A 59 4.68 -6.27 -17.47
C LEU A 59 3.91 -5.78 -18.69
N THR A 60 3.71 -4.47 -18.82
CA THR A 60 3.08 -3.86 -20.00
C THR A 60 4.07 -3.24 -20.97
N GLU A 61 5.31 -3.10 -20.57
CA GLU A 61 6.42 -2.65 -21.43
C GLU A 61 7.67 -3.44 -21.06
N LYS A 62 8.56 -3.62 -22.02
CA LYS A 62 9.85 -4.27 -21.75
C LYS A 62 10.76 -3.27 -21.04
N PRO A 63 11.33 -3.65 -19.87
CA PRO A 63 12.26 -2.79 -19.15
C PRO A 63 13.49 -2.42 -19.97
N ASP A 64 14.03 -1.23 -19.72
CA ASP A 64 15.26 -0.77 -20.35
C ASP A 64 16.43 -1.69 -19.96
N LYS A 65 17.24 -2.10 -20.94
CA LYS A 65 18.38 -3.01 -20.71
C LYS A 65 19.39 -2.43 -19.72
N GLU A 66 19.66 -1.13 -19.79
CA GLU A 66 20.61 -0.47 -18.89
C GLU A 66 20.06 -0.42 -17.45
N PHE A 67 18.74 -0.27 -17.30
CA PHE A 67 18.08 -0.40 -16.01
C PHE A 67 18.25 -1.81 -15.43
N LEU A 68 18.00 -2.85 -16.22
CA LEU A 68 18.18 -4.25 -15.77
C LEU A 68 19.63 -4.52 -15.32
N GLU A 69 20.62 -4.04 -16.06
CA GLU A 69 22.03 -4.16 -15.67
C GLU A 69 22.35 -3.40 -14.37
N ASP A 70 21.74 -2.23 -14.17
CA ASP A 70 21.97 -1.46 -12.95
C ASP A 70 21.37 -2.14 -11.71
N ILE A 71 20.19 -2.77 -11.81
CA ILE A 71 19.56 -3.43 -10.67
C ILE A 71 20.20 -4.77 -10.29
N LYS A 72 21.00 -5.39 -11.16
CA LYS A 72 21.77 -6.61 -10.84
C LYS A 72 22.68 -6.42 -9.63
N LYS A 73 23.22 -5.22 -9.42
CA LYS A 73 24.02 -4.90 -8.23
C LYS A 73 23.27 -4.98 -6.90
N PHE A 74 21.93 -4.93 -6.95
CA PHE A 74 21.05 -5.08 -5.80
C PHE A 74 20.46 -6.49 -5.65
N GLY A 75 20.96 -7.44 -6.44
CA GLY A 75 20.56 -8.83 -6.35
C GLY A 75 19.50 -9.30 -7.33
N TYR A 76 19.06 -8.43 -8.24
CA TYR A 76 18.21 -8.86 -9.35
C TYR A 76 18.90 -9.95 -10.16
N LYS A 77 18.14 -10.98 -10.52
CA LYS A 77 18.52 -12.03 -11.45
C LYS A 77 17.49 -12.09 -12.56
N ASP A 78 17.98 -12.37 -13.78
CA ASP A 78 17.10 -12.48 -14.93
C ASP A 78 15.98 -13.48 -14.66
N CYS A 79 14.73 -13.01 -14.75
CA CYS A 79 13.51 -13.80 -14.58
C CYS A 79 12.73 -13.83 -15.91
N GLN A 80 11.71 -14.68 -15.99
CA GLN A 80 10.84 -14.72 -17.17
C GLN A 80 9.90 -13.51 -17.16
N MET A 81 9.96 -12.66 -18.18
CA MET A 81 9.07 -11.50 -18.35
C MET A 81 8.07 -11.77 -19.47
N ILE A 82 6.78 -11.65 -19.16
CA ILE A 82 5.69 -11.75 -20.16
C ILE A 82 5.11 -10.36 -20.34
N ILE A 83 5.20 -9.84 -21.57
CA ILE A 83 4.74 -8.50 -21.90
C ILE A 83 3.30 -8.57 -22.39
N LEU A 84 2.41 -7.91 -21.67
CA LEU A 84 0.98 -7.79 -21.95
C LEU A 84 0.65 -6.46 -22.64
N PRO A 85 -0.44 -6.37 -23.39
CA PRO A 85 -1.00 -5.09 -23.81
C PRO A 85 -1.29 -4.19 -22.61
N ASN A 86 -1.05 -2.88 -22.75
CA ASN A 86 -1.39 -1.91 -21.72
C ASN A 86 -2.77 -1.33 -21.97
N GLU A 87 -3.76 -1.84 -21.26
CA GLU A 87 -5.17 -1.48 -21.39
C GLU A 87 -5.70 -0.77 -20.14
N LYS A 88 -6.99 -0.43 -20.16
CA LYS A 88 -7.67 0.24 -19.04
C LYS A 88 -8.03 -0.71 -17.89
N ASN A 89 -7.92 -2.02 -18.13
CA ASN A 89 -8.13 -3.05 -17.13
C ASN A 89 -6.88 -3.20 -16.24
N THR A 90 -7.05 -3.64 -15.03
CA THR A 90 -5.91 -4.08 -14.21
C THR A 90 -5.27 -5.33 -14.82
N ILE A 91 -4.03 -5.61 -14.48
CA ILE A 91 -3.34 -6.83 -14.97
C ILE A 91 -4.12 -8.09 -14.58
N SER A 92 -4.70 -8.15 -13.37
CA SER A 92 -5.51 -9.30 -12.94
C SER A 92 -6.78 -9.48 -13.77
N GLU A 93 -7.50 -8.40 -14.09
CA GLU A 93 -8.67 -8.46 -14.99
C GLU A 93 -8.27 -8.95 -16.37
N TYR A 94 -7.19 -8.40 -16.94
CA TYR A 94 -6.69 -8.83 -18.23
C TYR A 94 -6.31 -10.32 -18.25
N LEU A 95 -5.56 -10.80 -17.24
CA LEU A 95 -5.17 -12.21 -17.13
C LEU A 95 -6.38 -13.13 -16.93
N PHE A 96 -7.42 -12.66 -16.21
CA PHE A 96 -8.65 -13.42 -16.05
C PHE A 96 -9.41 -13.60 -17.37
N GLU A 97 -9.45 -12.58 -18.23
CA GLU A 97 -10.05 -12.65 -19.56
C GLU A 97 -9.23 -13.48 -20.54
N HIS A 98 -7.90 -13.52 -20.38
CA HIS A 98 -6.94 -14.18 -21.28
C HIS A 98 -6.15 -15.30 -20.59
N ARG A 99 -6.83 -16.17 -19.83
CA ARG A 99 -6.21 -17.23 -19.01
C ARG A 99 -5.31 -18.19 -19.77
N ASP A 100 -5.47 -18.29 -21.09
CA ASP A 100 -4.61 -19.13 -21.93
C ASP A 100 -3.14 -18.73 -21.90
N ILE A 101 -2.85 -17.46 -21.58
CA ILE A 101 -1.47 -16.98 -21.35
C ILE A 101 -0.81 -17.76 -20.21
N LEU A 102 -1.54 -18.03 -19.15
CA LEU A 102 -1.05 -18.75 -17.96
C LEU A 102 -0.95 -20.26 -18.18
N LYS A 103 -1.76 -20.85 -19.08
CA LYS A 103 -1.68 -22.28 -19.42
C LYS A 103 -0.36 -22.68 -20.09
N ASN A 104 0.32 -21.73 -20.70
CA ASN A 104 1.62 -21.93 -21.35
C ASN A 104 2.81 -21.86 -20.38
N ILE A 105 2.56 -21.58 -19.10
CA ILE A 105 3.58 -21.64 -18.05
C ILE A 105 3.91 -23.09 -17.76
N ASN A 106 5.20 -23.38 -17.53
CA ASN A 106 5.67 -24.73 -17.23
C ASN A 106 4.94 -25.33 -16.01
N GLN A 107 4.04 -26.28 -16.25
CA GLN A 107 3.21 -26.89 -15.22
C GLN A 107 3.97 -27.94 -14.37
N GLU A 108 5.18 -28.33 -14.76
CA GLU A 108 6.03 -29.24 -13.96
C GLU A 108 6.65 -28.54 -12.74
N LYS A 109 6.60 -27.20 -12.72
CA LYS A 109 7.17 -26.36 -11.65
C LYS A 109 6.09 -25.88 -10.69
N LEU A 110 6.35 -25.98 -9.40
CA LEU A 110 5.47 -25.43 -8.38
C LEU A 110 5.62 -23.91 -8.34
N TYR A 111 4.53 -23.18 -8.55
CA TYR A 111 4.48 -21.72 -8.45
C TYR A 111 3.56 -21.28 -7.32
N ILE A 112 3.90 -20.13 -6.73
CA ILE A 112 2.99 -19.34 -5.90
C ILE A 112 2.62 -18.06 -6.68
N TYR A 113 1.33 -17.82 -6.86
CA TYR A 113 0.80 -16.62 -7.47
C TYR A 113 0.76 -15.49 -6.44
N ILE A 114 1.42 -14.36 -6.73
CA ILE A 114 1.56 -13.22 -5.82
C ILE A 114 1.04 -11.95 -6.49
N PRO A 115 -0.21 -11.57 -6.24
CA PRO A 115 -0.73 -10.28 -6.69
C PRO A 115 -0.26 -9.15 -5.77
N TYR A 116 -0.16 -7.93 -6.28
CA TYR A 116 0.07 -6.74 -5.47
C TYR A 116 -1.07 -6.52 -4.47
N ILE A 117 -2.32 -6.60 -4.92
CA ILE A 117 -3.53 -6.65 -4.11
C ILE A 117 -4.33 -7.87 -4.54
N LEU A 118 -4.62 -8.78 -3.63
CA LEU A 118 -5.41 -9.96 -3.95
C LEU A 118 -6.86 -9.56 -4.25
N SER A 119 -7.36 -9.99 -5.40
CA SER A 119 -8.70 -9.71 -5.90
C SER A 119 -9.46 -10.98 -6.28
N ILE A 120 -10.76 -10.86 -6.49
CA ILE A 120 -11.60 -11.97 -6.97
C ILE A 120 -11.14 -12.52 -8.33
N PHE A 121 -10.50 -11.71 -9.17
CA PHE A 121 -9.94 -12.16 -10.44
C PHE A 121 -8.76 -13.10 -10.22
N ASP A 122 -7.89 -12.76 -9.26
CA ASP A 122 -6.73 -13.57 -8.89
C ASP A 122 -7.15 -14.92 -8.31
N GLU A 123 -8.17 -14.96 -7.46
CA GLU A 123 -8.75 -16.20 -6.92
C GLU A 123 -9.27 -17.10 -8.06
N LYS A 124 -10.11 -16.54 -8.94
CA LYS A 124 -10.68 -17.30 -10.07
C LYS A 124 -9.61 -17.80 -11.04
N ILE A 125 -8.51 -17.05 -11.25
CA ILE A 125 -7.37 -17.50 -12.03
C ILE A 125 -6.74 -18.72 -11.34
N CYS A 126 -6.40 -18.59 -10.06
CA CYS A 126 -5.72 -19.65 -9.31
C CYS A 126 -6.58 -20.92 -9.18
N GLU A 127 -7.87 -20.79 -8.89
CA GLU A 127 -8.82 -21.90 -8.88
C GLU A 127 -8.87 -22.63 -10.22
N SER A 128 -8.99 -21.89 -11.34
CA SER A 128 -9.11 -22.49 -12.68
C SER A 128 -7.85 -23.20 -13.16
N LEU A 129 -6.69 -22.85 -12.61
CA LEU A 129 -5.38 -23.36 -13.00
C LEU A 129 -4.72 -24.20 -11.90
N ASN A 130 -5.40 -24.43 -10.79
CA ASN A 130 -4.89 -25.12 -9.60
C ASN A 130 -3.54 -24.56 -9.12
N LEU A 131 -3.43 -23.22 -9.07
CA LEU A 131 -2.26 -22.50 -8.57
C LEU A 131 -2.43 -22.16 -7.10
N ASN A 132 -1.34 -22.26 -6.33
CA ASN A 132 -1.30 -21.73 -4.98
C ASN A 132 -1.27 -20.20 -5.03
N ILE A 133 -2.13 -19.54 -4.24
CA ILE A 133 -2.16 -18.09 -4.11
C ILE A 133 -1.53 -17.66 -2.79
N TYR A 134 -0.82 -16.56 -2.80
CA TYR A 134 -0.25 -15.96 -1.59
C TYR A 134 -1.25 -15.06 -0.88
N GLY A 135 -1.41 -15.24 0.41
CA GLY A 135 -2.25 -14.41 1.28
C GLY A 135 -3.61 -15.01 1.57
N SER A 136 -4.53 -14.16 2.01
CA SER A 136 -5.91 -14.52 2.35
C SER A 136 -6.82 -14.58 1.11
N ASN A 137 -8.13 -14.47 1.30
CA ASN A 137 -9.09 -14.29 0.21
C ASN A 137 -9.35 -12.80 -0.08
N ALA A 138 -9.93 -12.51 -1.23
CA ALA A 138 -10.21 -11.16 -1.71
C ALA A 138 -11.13 -10.37 -0.76
N ASP A 139 -12.14 -11.02 -0.18
CA ASP A 139 -13.06 -10.38 0.75
C ASP A 139 -12.34 -9.96 2.04
N MET A 140 -11.48 -10.83 2.59
CA MET A 140 -10.68 -10.51 3.77
C MET A 140 -9.70 -9.38 3.50
N VAL A 141 -9.03 -9.38 2.34
CA VAL A 141 -8.15 -8.29 1.90
C VAL A 141 -8.92 -6.97 1.84
N LYS A 142 -10.13 -6.97 1.29
CA LYS A 142 -11.00 -5.78 1.26
C LYS A 142 -11.38 -5.31 2.66
N ILE A 143 -11.79 -6.23 3.55
CA ILE A 143 -12.18 -5.92 4.95
C ILE A 143 -11.02 -5.28 5.71
N ILE A 144 -9.80 -5.83 5.59
CA ILE A 144 -8.63 -5.31 6.32
C ILE A 144 -8.16 -3.96 5.76
N ASN A 145 -8.30 -3.73 4.45
CA ASN A 145 -7.94 -2.44 3.85
C ASN A 145 -8.95 -1.31 4.14
N ASP A 146 -10.08 -1.60 4.76
CA ASP A 146 -11.06 -0.59 5.17
C ASP A 146 -10.54 0.19 6.38
N LYS A 147 -10.31 1.50 6.21
CA LYS A 147 -9.81 2.41 7.27
C LYS A 147 -10.73 2.48 8.47
N MET A 148 -12.05 2.30 8.26
CA MET A 148 -13.02 2.28 9.37
C MET A 148 -12.87 1.02 10.19
N ASN A 149 -12.62 -0.13 9.54
CA ASN A 149 -12.34 -1.38 10.23
C ASN A 149 -10.99 -1.33 10.97
N ALA A 150 -9.97 -0.70 10.37
CA ALA A 150 -8.69 -0.50 11.06
C ALA A 150 -8.91 0.23 12.40
N ARG A 151 -9.66 1.35 12.39
CA ARG A 151 -9.99 2.08 13.61
C ARG A 151 -10.77 1.21 14.62
N LYS A 152 -11.82 0.49 14.17
CA LYS A 152 -12.62 -0.41 15.02
C LYS A 152 -11.76 -1.51 15.68
N ILE A 153 -10.80 -2.07 14.94
CA ILE A 153 -9.86 -3.07 15.45
C ILE A 153 -8.98 -2.47 16.55
N MET A 154 -8.45 -1.26 16.34
CA MET A 154 -7.61 -0.59 17.34
C MET A 154 -8.40 -0.27 18.62
N GLU A 155 -9.65 0.18 18.50
CA GLU A 155 -10.56 0.40 19.62
C GLU A 155 -10.85 -0.89 20.40
N GLN A 156 -11.12 -2.00 19.70
CA GLN A 156 -11.34 -3.33 20.33
C GLN A 156 -10.10 -3.82 21.07
N LEU A 157 -8.90 -3.52 20.58
CA LEU A 157 -7.63 -3.86 21.23
C LEU A 157 -7.26 -2.90 22.36
N SER A 158 -8.04 -1.83 22.56
CA SER A 158 -7.72 -0.74 23.52
C SER A 158 -6.33 -0.16 23.31
N LEU A 159 -5.88 -0.08 22.05
CA LEU A 159 -4.61 0.52 21.67
C LEU A 159 -4.78 2.02 21.40
N PRO A 160 -3.68 2.83 21.50
CA PRO A 160 -3.73 4.25 21.19
C PRO A 160 -4.27 4.54 19.80
N ILE A 161 -5.19 5.48 19.69
CA ILE A 161 -5.78 5.96 18.43
C ILE A 161 -5.79 7.49 18.42
N VAL A 162 -5.89 8.07 17.23
CA VAL A 162 -6.13 9.51 17.08
C VAL A 162 -7.54 9.85 17.57
N ASP A 163 -7.69 10.94 18.31
CA ASP A 163 -9.02 11.45 18.70
C ASP A 163 -9.89 11.64 17.45
N GLY A 164 -11.08 11.08 17.46
CA GLY A 164 -11.96 11.12 16.30
C GLY A 164 -13.19 10.22 16.45
N TYR A 165 -14.03 10.24 15.44
CA TYR A 165 -15.30 9.53 15.42
C TYR A 165 -15.59 8.91 14.05
N LEU A 166 -16.32 7.79 14.05
CA LEU A 166 -16.94 7.23 12.86
C LEU A 166 -18.29 7.91 12.61
N CYS A 167 -18.58 8.19 11.36
CA CYS A 167 -19.79 8.90 10.94
C CYS A 167 -20.42 8.20 9.74
N ASN A 168 -21.71 7.85 9.82
CA ASN A 168 -22.50 7.22 8.79
C ASN A 168 -23.56 8.14 8.17
N SER A 169 -23.64 9.39 8.65
CA SER A 169 -24.57 10.41 8.19
C SER A 169 -23.98 11.80 8.28
N ARG A 170 -24.60 12.75 7.59
CA ARG A 170 -24.20 14.16 7.72
C ARG A 170 -24.40 14.69 9.14
N GLU A 171 -25.47 14.26 9.81
CA GLU A 171 -25.77 14.67 11.18
C GLU A 171 -24.67 14.18 12.14
N SER A 172 -24.29 12.90 12.06
CA SER A 172 -23.21 12.34 12.87
C SER A 172 -21.86 13.03 12.57
N LEU A 173 -21.59 13.41 11.31
CA LEU A 173 -20.37 14.14 10.94
C LEU A 173 -20.33 15.56 11.58
N LEU A 174 -21.46 16.30 11.54
CA LEU A 174 -21.55 17.61 12.16
C LEU A 174 -21.36 17.52 13.68
N LYS A 175 -22.05 16.57 14.33
CA LYS A 175 -21.91 16.34 15.77
C LYS A 175 -20.47 15.97 16.16
N ALA A 176 -19.83 15.09 15.40
CA ALA A 176 -18.45 14.67 15.63
C ALA A 176 -17.46 15.86 15.51
N HIS A 177 -17.65 16.72 14.53
CA HIS A 177 -16.89 17.94 14.39
C HIS A 177 -17.01 18.84 15.61
N ASP A 178 -18.25 19.12 16.07
CA ASP A 178 -18.50 19.98 17.23
C ASP A 178 -17.85 19.42 18.51
N LEU A 179 -17.91 18.08 18.69
CA LEU A 179 -17.24 17.42 19.80
C LEU A 179 -15.71 17.56 19.76
N LEU A 180 -15.11 17.46 18.58
CA LEU A 180 -13.67 17.66 18.42
C LEU A 180 -13.27 19.13 18.64
N VAL A 181 -14.07 20.09 18.18
CA VAL A 181 -13.85 21.52 18.43
C VAL A 181 -13.92 21.81 19.93
N GLN A 182 -14.88 21.24 20.66
CA GLN A 182 -14.96 21.37 22.12
C GLN A 182 -13.73 20.80 22.85
N LYS A 183 -13.06 19.80 22.27
CA LYS A 183 -11.76 19.27 22.75
C LYS A 183 -10.56 20.15 22.37
N GLY A 184 -10.77 21.25 21.64
CA GLY A 184 -9.71 22.15 21.17
C GLY A 184 -9.08 21.77 19.83
N CYS A 185 -9.67 20.85 19.10
CA CYS A 185 -9.21 20.50 17.75
C CYS A 185 -9.70 21.52 16.73
N HIS A 186 -8.81 22.04 15.89
CA HIS A 186 -9.13 23.03 14.84
C HIS A 186 -8.79 22.57 13.43
N LYS A 187 -8.07 21.46 13.29
CA LYS A 187 -7.69 20.85 12.02
C LYS A 187 -8.05 19.38 12.06
N PHE A 188 -8.56 18.87 10.94
CA PHE A 188 -9.10 17.51 10.88
C PHE A 188 -8.59 16.74 9.68
N ALA A 189 -8.51 15.42 9.82
CA ALA A 189 -8.45 14.46 8.73
C ALA A 189 -9.82 13.80 8.59
N ILE A 190 -10.44 13.88 7.41
CA ILE A 190 -11.62 13.07 7.10
C ILE A 190 -11.18 11.98 6.16
N LYS A 191 -11.52 10.71 6.49
CA LYS A 191 -11.09 9.55 5.72
C LYS A 191 -12.30 8.77 5.20
N GLU A 192 -12.28 8.44 3.92
CA GLU A 192 -13.17 7.46 3.31
C GLU A 192 -12.62 6.03 3.50
N PRO A 193 -13.48 4.98 3.46
CA PRO A 193 -13.05 3.60 3.74
C PRO A 193 -11.87 3.13 2.90
N TYR A 194 -11.97 3.32 1.60
CA TYR A 194 -11.00 2.82 0.63
C TYR A 194 -10.30 3.96 -0.11
N ASN A 195 -9.33 3.66 -0.85
CA ASN A 195 -8.39 4.41 -1.67
C ASN A 195 -6.97 4.45 -1.07
N SER A 196 -6.01 4.48 -1.96
CA SER A 196 -4.58 4.50 -1.67
C SER A 196 -3.90 5.80 -2.09
N ALA A 197 -2.63 5.95 -1.75
CA ALA A 197 -1.78 7.08 -2.12
C ALA A 197 -2.31 8.46 -1.67
N GLY A 198 -2.96 8.52 -0.50
CA GLY A 198 -3.52 9.75 0.07
C GLY A 198 -4.84 10.20 -0.55
N LYS A 199 -5.38 9.46 -1.53
CA LYS A 199 -6.73 9.69 -2.04
C LYS A 199 -7.75 9.20 -1.01
N GLY A 200 -8.89 9.94 -0.88
CA GLY A 200 -9.90 9.64 0.14
C GLY A 200 -9.51 10.04 1.56
N VAL A 201 -8.39 10.77 1.73
CA VAL A 201 -8.03 11.45 2.98
C VAL A 201 -8.01 12.95 2.72
N TYR A 202 -8.86 13.67 3.43
CA TYR A 202 -9.07 15.09 3.23
C TYR A 202 -8.58 15.87 4.44
N PHE A 203 -7.60 16.75 4.23
CA PHE A 203 -7.12 17.66 5.25
C PHE A 203 -8.03 18.88 5.31
N ILE A 204 -8.65 19.11 6.45
CA ILE A 204 -9.56 20.21 6.74
C ILE A 204 -8.87 21.19 7.69
N ARG A 205 -8.67 22.43 7.26
CA ARG A 205 -7.87 23.45 7.96
C ARG A 205 -8.69 24.34 8.88
N ASP A 206 -9.98 24.50 8.57
CA ASP A 206 -10.87 25.43 9.24
C ASP A 206 -12.35 25.05 9.06
N ASP A 207 -13.23 25.68 9.84
CA ASP A 207 -14.67 25.45 9.82
C ASP A 207 -15.32 25.76 8.48
N LYS A 208 -14.82 26.74 7.72
CA LYS A 208 -15.35 27.09 6.40
C LYS A 208 -15.09 25.95 5.40
N GLN A 209 -13.90 25.38 5.43
CA GLN A 209 -13.55 24.24 4.61
C GLN A 209 -14.34 23.00 5.04
N PHE A 210 -14.51 22.77 6.35
CA PHE A 210 -15.35 21.72 6.89
C PHE A 210 -16.80 21.83 6.40
N ALA A 211 -17.42 22.99 6.53
CA ALA A 211 -18.79 23.22 6.08
C ALA A 211 -18.97 22.97 4.58
N SER A 212 -17.97 23.33 3.77
CA SER A 212 -17.97 23.03 2.33
C SER A 212 -17.85 21.54 2.05
N PHE A 213 -16.97 20.85 2.76
CA PHE A 213 -16.79 19.40 2.65
C PHE A 213 -18.08 18.63 3.05
N ALA A 214 -18.67 18.98 4.21
CA ALA A 214 -19.88 18.33 4.71
C ALA A 214 -21.08 18.47 3.75
N ARG A 215 -21.15 19.57 2.96
CA ARG A 215 -22.17 19.73 1.91
C ARG A 215 -21.95 18.82 0.71
N MET A 216 -20.68 18.58 0.33
CA MET A 216 -20.33 17.75 -0.83
C MET A 216 -20.39 16.25 -0.53
N MET A 217 -20.27 15.89 0.75
CA MET A 217 -20.25 14.48 1.20
C MET A 217 -21.61 13.83 0.98
N ARG A 218 -21.60 12.64 0.39
CA ARG A 218 -22.80 11.82 0.12
C ARG A 218 -22.75 10.57 1.00
N PHE A 219 -23.78 10.39 1.81
CA PHE A 219 -23.97 9.23 2.68
C PHE A 219 -25.04 8.30 2.11
N SER A 220 -25.00 7.03 2.51
CA SER A 220 -26.03 6.04 2.24
C SER A 220 -27.28 6.34 3.09
N LYS A 221 -28.46 6.02 2.59
CA LYS A 221 -29.73 6.17 3.33
C LYS A 221 -29.90 5.08 4.40
N ASP A 222 -29.29 3.93 4.17
CA ASP A 222 -29.31 2.77 5.10
C ASP A 222 -28.11 2.78 6.06
N GLU A 223 -27.36 3.91 6.08
CA GLU A 223 -26.21 4.11 6.95
C GLU A 223 -25.06 3.09 6.75
N SER A 224 -25.07 2.36 5.63
CA SER A 224 -24.05 1.32 5.34
C SER A 224 -22.68 1.89 4.99
N PHE A 225 -22.59 3.18 4.66
CA PHE A 225 -21.37 3.88 4.33
C PHE A 225 -20.89 4.73 5.51
N GLU A 226 -19.69 4.43 6.00
CA GLU A 226 -19.03 5.15 7.08
C GLU A 226 -17.78 5.89 6.59
N ILE A 227 -17.47 6.99 7.28
CA ILE A 227 -16.21 7.74 7.18
C ILE A 227 -15.69 8.01 8.60
N SER A 228 -14.41 8.38 8.74
CA SER A 228 -13.93 8.94 10.00
C SER A 228 -13.64 10.43 9.88
N ILE A 229 -13.86 11.17 10.97
CA ILE A 229 -13.29 12.49 11.22
C ILE A 229 -12.36 12.38 12.42
N GLU A 230 -11.12 12.80 12.25
CA GLU A 230 -10.06 12.65 13.26
C GLU A 230 -9.30 13.96 13.41
N GLN A 231 -8.75 14.21 14.59
CA GLN A 231 -7.81 15.29 14.81
C GLN A 231 -6.64 15.21 13.84
N TRP A 232 -6.26 16.31 13.22
CA TRP A 232 -5.02 16.39 12.46
C TRP A 232 -3.85 16.60 13.40
N LEU A 233 -2.93 15.63 13.48
CA LEU A 233 -1.71 15.74 14.26
C LEU A 233 -0.64 16.47 13.46
N GLU A 234 -0.13 17.58 14.02
CA GLU A 234 1.03 18.30 13.51
C GLU A 234 2.32 17.74 14.12
N ASN A 235 3.48 18.08 13.52
CA ASN A 235 4.80 17.69 14.04
C ASN A 235 4.97 16.20 14.37
N LYS A 236 4.27 15.33 13.63
CA LYS A 236 4.32 13.88 13.77
C LYS A 236 5.43 13.28 12.92
N ARG A 237 5.84 12.08 13.28
CA ARG A 237 6.64 11.20 12.42
C ARG A 237 5.73 10.11 11.86
N ASP A 238 5.75 9.93 10.56
CA ASP A 238 4.97 8.90 9.88
C ASP A 238 5.83 7.64 9.75
N ILE A 239 5.34 6.53 10.29
CA ILE A 239 6.02 5.24 10.31
C ILE A 239 5.18 4.23 9.52
N ASN A 240 5.83 3.39 8.73
CA ASN A 240 5.22 2.19 8.17
C ASN A 240 6.00 0.99 8.67
N TYR A 241 5.33 0.03 9.27
CA TYR A 241 5.93 -1.25 9.55
C TYR A 241 5.15 -2.37 8.88
N GLN A 242 5.87 -3.42 8.50
CA GLN A 242 5.32 -4.52 7.73
C GLN A 242 5.44 -5.80 8.56
N ILE A 243 4.34 -6.54 8.63
CA ILE A 243 4.31 -7.86 9.26
C ILE A 243 3.87 -8.91 8.25
N GLU A 244 4.42 -10.10 8.33
CA GLU A 244 3.94 -11.28 7.62
C GLU A 244 3.27 -12.23 8.62
N ILE A 245 2.03 -12.64 8.31
CA ILE A 245 1.23 -13.56 9.11
C ILE A 245 1.15 -14.87 8.34
N SER A 246 1.74 -15.92 8.89
CA SER A 246 1.79 -17.26 8.27
C SER A 246 0.49 -18.04 8.48
N GLU A 247 0.35 -19.18 7.80
CA GLU A 247 -0.82 -20.06 7.89
C GLU A 247 -1.04 -20.61 9.31
N ASP A 248 0.03 -20.85 10.06
CA ASP A 248 0.00 -21.34 11.43
C ASP A 248 -0.14 -20.22 12.50
N GLY A 249 -0.23 -18.96 12.06
CA GLY A 249 -0.44 -17.81 12.92
C GLY A 249 0.82 -17.18 13.51
N ASN A 250 2.01 -17.60 13.05
CA ASN A 250 3.23 -16.88 13.41
C ASN A 250 3.23 -15.49 12.77
N VAL A 251 3.61 -14.48 13.56
CA VAL A 251 3.70 -13.08 13.12
C VAL A 251 5.16 -12.65 13.10
N GLU A 252 5.66 -12.31 11.92
CA GLU A 252 7.02 -11.83 11.73
C GLU A 252 7.00 -10.33 11.41
N LEU A 253 7.75 -9.51 12.16
CA LEU A 253 8.01 -8.12 11.82
C LEU A 253 9.09 -8.06 10.74
N ILE A 254 8.70 -7.68 9.53
CA ILE A 254 9.57 -7.71 8.34
C ILE A 254 10.46 -6.47 8.27
N ALA A 255 9.89 -5.29 8.48
CA ALA A 255 10.61 -4.02 8.39
C ALA A 255 9.87 -2.91 9.13
N ILE A 256 10.63 -1.91 9.59
CA ILE A 256 10.11 -0.62 10.06
C ILE A 256 10.78 0.47 9.23
N THR A 257 9.99 1.31 8.59
CA THR A 257 10.45 2.42 7.76
C THR A 257 9.82 3.74 8.23
N GLU A 258 10.54 4.84 8.07
CA GLU A 258 9.98 6.16 8.29
C GLU A 258 9.53 6.74 6.94
N GLN A 259 8.28 7.16 6.85
CA GLN A 259 7.70 7.70 5.61
C GLN A 259 7.93 9.19 5.49
N ILE A 260 8.13 9.66 4.27
CA ILE A 260 8.12 11.07 3.92
C ILE A 260 6.76 11.37 3.30
N ILE A 261 5.93 12.08 4.05
CA ILE A 261 4.58 12.43 3.64
C ILE A 261 4.52 13.96 3.40
N SER A 262 3.91 14.36 2.29
CA SER A 262 3.58 15.76 2.01
C SER A 262 2.07 15.94 2.05
N VAL A 263 1.56 16.55 3.10
CA VAL A 263 0.15 16.64 3.49
C VAL A 263 -0.44 15.22 3.64
N THR A 264 -0.99 14.63 2.57
CA THR A 264 -1.54 13.27 2.56
C THR A 264 -0.85 12.36 1.54
N SER A 265 0.12 12.87 0.78
CA SER A 265 0.75 12.12 -0.32
C SER A 265 2.10 11.55 0.10
N TYR A 266 2.30 10.27 -0.12
CA TYR A 266 3.59 9.60 0.04
C TYR A 266 4.62 10.14 -0.96
N LYS A 267 5.81 10.48 -0.47
CA LYS A 267 6.93 11.05 -1.25
C LYS A 267 8.22 10.27 -1.09
N GLY A 268 8.26 9.29 -0.20
CA GLY A 268 9.46 8.48 -0.03
C GLY A 268 9.55 7.78 1.31
N THR A 269 10.68 7.10 1.52
CA THR A 269 10.94 6.25 2.67
C THR A 269 12.38 6.39 3.12
N ILE A 270 12.60 6.41 4.44
CA ILE A 270 13.90 6.33 5.09
C ILE A 270 14.02 4.95 5.76
N TYR A 271 15.15 4.26 5.56
CA TYR A 271 15.45 2.97 6.17
C TYR A 271 16.91 2.89 6.64
N PRO A 272 17.18 2.33 7.82
CA PRO A 272 16.18 2.03 8.86
C PRO A 272 15.47 3.28 9.36
N ALA A 273 14.27 3.11 9.93
CA ALA A 273 13.56 4.21 10.57
C ALA A 273 14.40 4.79 11.72
N ARG A 274 14.34 6.09 11.93
CA ARG A 274 15.10 6.78 12.99
C ARG A 274 14.40 6.62 14.34
N LEU A 275 14.40 5.40 14.86
CA LEU A 275 13.75 5.01 16.11
C LEU A 275 14.78 4.74 17.20
N SER A 276 14.41 5.04 18.45
CA SER A 276 15.12 4.55 19.64
C SER A 276 14.85 3.05 19.83
N SER A 277 15.71 2.37 20.62
CA SER A 277 15.50 0.96 20.97
C SER A 277 14.13 0.72 21.63
N THR A 278 13.69 1.61 22.50
CA THR A 278 12.38 1.53 23.15
C THR A 278 11.23 1.62 22.15
N GLU A 279 11.31 2.53 21.16
CA GLU A 279 10.30 2.63 20.10
C GLU A 279 10.27 1.35 19.26
N VAL A 280 11.42 0.77 18.91
CA VAL A 280 11.50 -0.51 18.18
C VAL A 280 10.83 -1.63 18.97
N GLU A 281 11.16 -1.79 20.26
CA GLU A 281 10.53 -2.79 21.14
C GLU A 281 9.01 -2.61 21.22
N MET A 282 8.53 -1.37 21.22
CA MET A 282 7.08 -1.09 21.19
C MET A 282 6.45 -1.51 19.87
N TYR A 283 7.11 -1.26 18.73
CA TYR A 283 6.61 -1.73 17.43
C TYR A 283 6.60 -3.25 17.33
N GLU A 284 7.59 -3.95 17.89
CA GLU A 284 7.59 -5.42 17.97
C GLU A 284 6.37 -5.94 18.77
N LYS A 285 6.05 -5.32 19.91
CA LYS A 285 4.87 -5.67 20.71
C LYS A 285 3.56 -5.40 19.95
N TYR A 286 3.44 -4.24 19.30
CA TYR A 286 2.26 -3.90 18.51
C TYR A 286 2.09 -4.83 17.31
N ALA A 287 3.18 -5.20 16.65
CA ALA A 287 3.19 -6.17 15.56
C ALA A 287 2.58 -7.51 16.00
N GLN A 288 2.96 -8.02 17.18
CA GLN A 288 2.41 -9.27 17.72
C GLN A 288 0.93 -9.13 18.08
N ILE A 289 0.52 -8.07 18.77
CA ILE A 289 -0.87 -7.86 19.20
C ILE A 289 -1.79 -7.71 17.98
N ILE A 290 -1.41 -6.84 17.05
CA ILE A 290 -2.22 -6.56 15.85
C ILE A 290 -2.20 -7.77 14.91
N GLY A 291 -1.03 -8.37 14.67
CA GLY A 291 -0.90 -9.55 13.82
C GLY A 291 -1.74 -10.72 14.32
N LYS A 292 -1.75 -10.98 15.63
CA LYS A 292 -2.62 -12.00 16.25
C LYS A 292 -4.10 -11.70 16.01
N LYS A 293 -4.53 -10.44 16.18
CA LYS A 293 -5.92 -10.03 15.92
C LYS A 293 -6.30 -10.22 14.47
N LEU A 294 -5.41 -9.87 13.53
CA LEU A 294 -5.65 -10.06 12.09
C LEU A 294 -5.71 -11.56 11.73
N PHE A 295 -4.85 -12.38 12.34
CA PHE A 295 -4.91 -13.85 12.22
C PHE A 295 -6.25 -14.40 12.69
N ASP A 296 -6.72 -13.99 13.87
CA ASP A 296 -8.00 -14.43 14.46
C ASP A 296 -9.21 -14.01 13.59
N LEU A 297 -9.09 -12.90 12.84
CA LEU A 297 -10.07 -12.48 11.83
C LEU A 297 -10.00 -13.29 10.53
N GLY A 298 -8.97 -14.12 10.36
CA GLY A 298 -8.78 -14.95 9.17
C GLY A 298 -7.77 -14.40 8.15
N TYR A 299 -7.08 -13.28 8.45
CA TYR A 299 -6.07 -12.73 7.53
C TYR A 299 -4.76 -13.52 7.60
N ARG A 300 -4.14 -13.72 6.42
CA ARG A 300 -2.82 -14.31 6.20
C ARG A 300 -2.07 -13.48 5.16
N GLY A 301 -0.75 -13.54 5.20
CA GLY A 301 0.13 -12.84 4.26
C GLY A 301 0.70 -11.54 4.80
N LEU A 302 1.27 -10.75 3.92
CA LEU A 302 1.90 -9.48 4.23
C LEU A 302 0.87 -8.38 4.44
N VAL A 303 1.03 -7.61 5.49
CA VAL A 303 0.28 -6.37 5.70
C VAL A 303 1.24 -5.25 6.12
N GLY A 304 1.16 -4.12 5.44
CA GLY A 304 1.79 -2.88 5.88
C GLY A 304 0.86 -2.11 6.80
N ILE A 305 1.41 -1.59 7.87
CA ILE A 305 0.67 -0.86 8.89
C ILE A 305 1.21 0.56 8.96
N ASP A 306 0.37 1.52 8.60
CA ASP A 306 0.70 2.94 8.73
C ASP A 306 0.44 3.39 10.16
N SER A 307 1.40 4.06 10.75
CA SER A 307 1.49 4.46 12.15
C SER A 307 2.02 5.88 12.26
N MET A 308 1.84 6.51 13.41
CA MET A 308 2.39 7.81 13.72
C MET A 308 3.04 7.82 15.10
N ILE A 309 4.07 8.66 15.24
CA ILE A 309 4.59 9.08 16.54
C ILE A 309 4.32 10.57 16.65
N ASN A 310 3.53 10.97 17.65
CA ASN A 310 3.18 12.37 17.85
C ASN A 310 4.35 13.18 18.45
N GLU A 311 4.18 14.49 18.61
CA GLU A 311 5.22 15.38 19.14
C GLU A 311 5.63 15.08 20.58
N ASN A 312 4.80 14.38 21.35
CA ASN A 312 5.08 13.94 22.72
C ASN A 312 5.81 12.58 22.77
N GLY A 313 6.08 11.97 21.62
CA GLY A 313 6.71 10.64 21.53
C GLY A 313 5.72 9.47 21.73
N GLU A 314 4.41 9.72 21.78
CA GLU A 314 3.41 8.68 21.87
C GLU A 314 3.20 8.01 20.52
N ILE A 315 3.24 6.68 20.51
CA ILE A 315 3.03 5.86 19.31
C ILE A 315 1.54 5.58 19.13
N ILE A 316 1.01 5.95 17.97
CA ILE A 316 -0.29 5.52 17.49
C ILE A 316 -0.04 4.35 16.53
N PRO A 317 -0.23 3.09 16.98
CA PRO A 317 0.36 1.94 16.31
C PRO A 317 -0.30 1.59 14.97
N ALA A 318 -1.54 2.00 14.71
CA ALA A 318 -2.13 1.88 13.40
C ALA A 318 -3.15 2.98 13.12
N ILE A 319 -3.05 3.56 11.91
CA ILE A 319 -4.02 4.51 11.35
C ILE A 319 -4.65 3.99 10.07
N GLU A 320 -4.03 2.96 9.47
CA GLU A 320 -4.47 2.29 8.25
C GLU A 320 -3.75 0.95 8.14
N PHE A 321 -4.46 -0.08 7.71
CA PHE A 321 -3.89 -1.35 7.26
C PHE A 321 -3.83 -1.39 5.75
N ASN A 322 -2.71 -1.87 5.23
CA ASN A 322 -2.47 -2.11 3.83
C ASN A 322 -2.24 -3.62 3.63
N ALA A 323 -3.33 -4.39 3.51
CA ALA A 323 -3.33 -5.84 3.34
C ALA A 323 -2.86 -6.23 1.93
N ARG A 324 -1.61 -5.93 1.64
CA ARG A 324 -0.94 -6.07 0.34
C ARG A 324 0.55 -5.76 0.46
N LEU A 325 1.28 -5.93 -0.64
CA LEU A 325 2.60 -5.34 -0.77
C LEU A 325 2.52 -3.81 -0.68
N ASN A 326 3.51 -3.20 -0.05
CA ASN A 326 3.64 -1.75 0.04
C ASN A 326 4.73 -1.26 -0.91
N GLN A 327 4.81 0.05 -1.14
CA GLN A 327 5.93 0.61 -1.90
C GLN A 327 7.28 0.24 -1.27
N SER A 328 7.37 0.32 0.05
CA SER A 328 8.58 -0.05 0.79
C SER A 328 8.91 -1.54 0.70
N SER A 329 7.92 -2.44 0.49
CA SER A 329 8.17 -3.88 0.29
C SER A 329 9.06 -4.12 -0.93
N PHE A 330 8.81 -3.42 -2.03
CA PHE A 330 9.58 -3.57 -3.26
C PHE A 330 11.01 -3.05 -3.12
N TYR A 331 11.21 -1.99 -2.35
CA TYR A 331 12.53 -1.40 -2.14
C TYR A 331 13.34 -2.07 -1.04
N LEU A 332 12.74 -2.98 -0.28
CA LEU A 332 13.39 -3.61 0.87
C LEU A 332 14.72 -4.29 0.52
N PRO A 333 14.89 -5.04 -0.59
CA PRO A 333 16.18 -5.61 -0.95
C PRO A 333 17.28 -4.56 -1.16
N ILE A 334 16.94 -3.39 -1.72
CA ILE A 334 17.88 -2.28 -1.91
C ILE A 334 18.24 -1.68 -0.55
N MET A 335 17.24 -1.45 0.30
CA MET A 335 17.42 -0.87 1.63
C MET A 335 18.29 -1.78 2.50
N GLU A 336 18.04 -3.08 2.50
CA GLU A 336 18.84 -4.08 3.21
C GLU A 336 20.29 -4.17 2.68
N PHE A 337 20.47 -4.10 1.37
CA PHE A 337 21.81 -4.08 0.77
C PHE A 337 22.68 -2.91 1.27
N PHE A 338 22.09 -1.73 1.48
CA PHE A 338 22.82 -0.60 2.05
C PHE A 338 22.95 -0.68 3.56
N ALA A 339 21.92 -1.17 4.27
CA ALA A 339 21.97 -1.35 5.72
C ALA A 339 23.07 -2.32 6.16
N GLN A 340 23.30 -3.41 5.42
CA GLN A 340 24.42 -4.34 5.64
C GLN A 340 25.80 -3.66 5.52
N LYS A 341 25.88 -2.50 4.88
CA LYS A 341 27.07 -1.66 4.76
C LYS A 341 27.09 -0.50 5.75
N ASN A 342 26.25 -0.54 6.78
CA ASN A 342 26.07 0.52 7.77
C ASN A 342 25.68 1.87 7.14
N ARG A 343 24.84 1.84 6.11
CA ARG A 343 24.34 3.04 5.42
C ARG A 343 22.82 3.16 5.55
N ASN A 344 22.36 4.36 5.90
CA ASN A 344 20.97 4.71 5.85
C ASN A 344 20.55 4.95 4.39
N THR A 345 19.34 4.56 4.07
CA THR A 345 18.78 4.72 2.71
C THR A 345 17.64 5.71 2.73
N LEU A 346 17.67 6.64 1.80
CA LEU A 346 16.56 7.54 1.51
C LEU A 346 16.09 7.26 0.08
N ILE A 347 14.86 6.75 -0.03
CA ILE A 347 14.19 6.56 -1.32
C ILE A 347 13.16 7.65 -1.49
N ARG A 348 13.17 8.34 -2.63
CA ARG A 348 12.20 9.39 -2.95
C ARG A 348 11.54 9.14 -4.30
N SER A 349 10.24 9.40 -4.35
CA SER A 349 9.45 9.43 -5.59
C SER A 349 9.40 10.85 -6.14
N TYR A 350 9.64 10.99 -7.44
CA TYR A 350 9.55 12.25 -8.16
C TYR A 350 8.65 12.09 -9.38
N ASP A 351 7.74 13.02 -9.57
CA ASP A 351 6.99 13.16 -10.80
C ASP A 351 7.81 14.01 -11.79
N ILE A 352 8.21 13.42 -12.92
CA ILE A 352 8.98 14.11 -13.94
C ILE A 352 8.09 14.30 -15.16
N GLN A 353 7.83 15.55 -15.54
CA GLN A 353 7.14 15.89 -16.78
C GLN A 353 8.17 16.20 -17.86
N THR A 354 8.05 15.56 -19.02
CA THR A 354 8.92 15.76 -20.16
C THR A 354 8.09 15.91 -21.43
N ASN A 355 8.58 16.74 -22.37
CA ASN A 355 7.94 16.88 -23.68
C ASN A 355 8.29 15.72 -24.63
N ASP A 356 9.38 15.02 -24.35
CA ASP A 356 9.87 13.91 -25.16
C ASP A 356 9.90 12.61 -24.34
N ARG A 357 9.92 11.48 -25.02
CA ARG A 357 10.18 10.19 -24.38
C ARG A 357 11.53 10.22 -23.65
N LEU A 358 11.51 9.87 -22.36
CA LEU A 358 12.67 9.78 -21.50
C LEU A 358 13.07 8.32 -21.34
N ASP A 359 14.16 7.89 -22.00
CA ASP A 359 14.76 6.59 -21.73
C ASP A 359 15.63 6.62 -20.47
N TYR A 360 15.96 5.43 -19.95
CA TYR A 360 16.74 5.31 -18.70
C TYR A 360 18.13 5.94 -18.81
N LYS A 361 18.79 5.83 -19.93
CA LYS A 361 20.13 6.42 -20.19
C LYS A 361 20.08 7.96 -20.15
N ARG A 362 19.04 8.55 -20.73
CA ARG A 362 18.83 10.01 -20.68
C ARG A 362 18.49 10.45 -19.25
N LEU A 363 17.65 9.69 -18.54
CA LEU A 363 17.34 9.93 -17.13
C LEU A 363 18.62 9.93 -16.28
N LYS A 364 19.47 8.91 -16.40
CA LYS A 364 20.76 8.85 -15.66
C LYS A 364 21.64 10.07 -15.92
N ARG A 365 21.71 10.53 -17.18
CA ARG A 365 22.49 11.75 -17.52
C ARG A 365 21.93 12.98 -16.84
N LEU A 366 20.60 13.17 -16.87
CA LEU A 366 19.93 14.29 -16.21
C LEU A 366 20.14 14.29 -14.69
N LEU A 367 20.05 13.13 -14.06
CA LEU A 367 20.27 12.99 -12.61
C LEU A 367 21.73 13.30 -12.25
N LYS A 368 22.72 12.79 -13.03
CA LYS A 368 24.13 13.14 -12.83
C LYS A 368 24.40 14.65 -12.94
N GLN A 369 23.78 15.31 -13.93
CA GLN A 369 23.91 16.78 -14.11
C GLN A 369 23.36 17.56 -12.90
N LYS A 370 22.38 17.00 -12.20
CA LYS A 370 21.78 17.57 -10.98
C LYS A 370 22.49 17.11 -9.71
N GLN A 371 23.62 16.43 -9.81
CA GLN A 371 24.37 15.84 -8.67
C GLN A 371 23.53 14.85 -7.84
N ILE A 372 22.53 14.24 -8.45
CA ILE A 372 21.77 13.15 -7.83
C ILE A 372 22.48 11.85 -8.22
N TYR A 373 23.03 11.16 -7.23
CA TYR A 373 23.71 9.88 -7.41
C TYR A 373 22.76 8.73 -7.07
N TYR A 374 22.90 7.62 -7.80
CA TYR A 374 22.19 6.37 -7.57
C TYR A 374 22.93 5.49 -6.57
#